data_a07dcc94d89e023951fd3fa1562ae148
#
_entry.id   a07dcc94d89e023951fd3fa1562ae148
#
_cell.length_a   1.000
_cell.length_b   1.000
_cell.length_c   1.000
_cell.angle_alpha   90.00
_cell.angle_beta   90.00
_cell.angle_gamma   90.00
#
_symmetry.space_group_name_H-M   'P 1'
#
loop_
_entity.id
_entity.type
_entity.pdbx_description
1 polymer ?
#
loop_
_entity_poly.entity_id
_entity_poly.type
_entity_poly.pdbx_seq_one_letter_code
_entity_poly.pdbx_strand_id
1 'polypeptide(L)'
;MLFLLSVPYLWGMRLKDWNMEERPREKLLLKGPCALGNAELLAIFIGSGVPGTNAVSVAQELLSSAGGRLSELCRRPAKKLMKTKGIGQARAVAIAAALELGRRYLAEAASRQATVNGPEDVVDMMLPLLKGLDHEECWALYLNRANVVTGKEKLTSGTADCTLIDNKQILRRVLDEQAKAVILVHNHPSGSPLPGESDLKATRQLQLSLRTFDVKLFDHVIIADGAYYSFQDERICKSE
;
A
#
# COMPACT_ATOMS: atom_id res chain seq x y z
N MET A 1 -31.69 24.23 -1.98
CA MET A 1 -31.18 25.60 -1.78
C MET A 1 -31.20 25.89 -0.31
N LEU A 2 -30.11 25.63 0.43
CA LEU A 2 -29.87 26.04 1.84
C LEU A 2 -28.78 25.12 2.46
N PHE A 3 -27.51 25.32 2.07
CA PHE A 3 -26.36 24.77 2.83
C PHE A 3 -25.06 25.52 2.45
N LEU A 4 -25.09 26.84 2.57
CA LEU A 4 -23.91 27.70 2.39
C LEU A 4 -23.96 28.90 3.35
N LEU A 5 -24.09 28.62 4.64
CA LEU A 5 -23.94 29.65 5.67
C LEU A 5 -23.45 28.99 6.95
N SER A 6 -22.12 28.94 7.18
CA SER A 6 -21.60 28.89 8.56
C SER A 6 -20.07 28.82 8.70
N VAL A 7 -19.24 29.24 7.74
CA VAL A 7 -17.79 29.16 7.93
C VAL A 7 -17.09 30.44 8.47
N PRO A 8 -17.57 31.65 8.32
CA PRO A 8 -16.83 32.85 8.76
C PRO A 8 -16.87 33.12 10.30
N TYR A 9 -17.84 32.61 11.03
CA TYR A 9 -18.04 32.99 12.45
C TYR A 9 -17.12 32.26 13.46
N LEU A 10 -16.48 31.15 13.09
CA LEU A 10 -15.72 30.30 14.02
C LEU A 10 -14.26 30.72 14.19
N TRP A 11 -13.73 31.62 13.37
CA TRP A 11 -12.30 31.92 13.28
C TRP A 11 -11.71 32.61 14.52
N GLY A 12 -12.51 33.38 15.24
CA GLY A 12 -12.09 34.07 16.49
C GLY A 12 -12.47 33.34 17.77
N MET A 13 -13.33 32.32 17.70
CA MET A 13 -13.79 31.59 18.89
C MET A 13 -12.77 30.53 19.31
N ARG A 14 -12.61 30.33 20.62
CA ARG A 14 -11.76 29.24 21.14
C ARG A 14 -12.43 27.90 20.82
N LEU A 15 -11.64 26.85 20.46
CA LEU A 15 -12.17 25.53 20.13
C LEU A 15 -13.06 24.94 21.24
N LYS A 16 -12.78 25.27 22.52
CA LYS A 16 -13.61 24.82 23.63
C LYS A 16 -15.02 25.42 23.64
N ASP A 17 -15.24 26.50 22.93
CA ASP A 17 -16.53 27.19 22.84
C ASP A 17 -17.33 26.68 21.60
N TRP A 18 -16.73 25.80 20.77
CA TRP A 18 -17.42 25.14 19.67
C TRP A 18 -18.31 23.99 20.16
N ASN A 19 -19.31 23.62 19.36
CA ASN A 19 -20.05 22.38 19.59
C ASN A 19 -19.07 21.20 19.72
N MET A 20 -19.28 20.32 20.68
CA MET A 20 -18.39 19.20 20.96
C MET A 20 -18.12 18.36 19.71
N GLU A 21 -19.16 18.09 18.92
CA GLU A 21 -19.04 17.31 17.66
C GLU A 21 -18.27 18.02 16.54
N GLU A 22 -18.05 19.31 16.62
CA GLU A 22 -17.30 20.09 15.64
C GLU A 22 -15.85 20.35 16.05
N ARG A 23 -15.47 20.02 17.29
CA ARG A 23 -14.06 20.10 17.74
C ARG A 23 -13.25 19.02 17.07
N PRO A 24 -12.09 19.32 16.45
CA PRO A 24 -11.36 18.36 15.60
C PRO A 24 -11.06 17.01 16.25
N ARG A 25 -10.70 16.97 17.54
CA ARG A 25 -10.40 15.71 18.24
C ARG A 25 -11.64 14.86 18.46
N GLU A 26 -12.69 15.48 18.95
CA GLU A 26 -13.99 14.87 19.22
C GLU A 26 -14.65 14.43 17.90
N LYS A 27 -14.57 15.26 16.87
CA LYS A 27 -15.05 14.96 15.52
C LYS A 27 -14.33 13.75 14.92
N LEU A 28 -13.01 13.65 15.11
CA LEU A 28 -12.22 12.49 14.69
C LEU A 28 -12.73 11.20 15.36
N LEU A 29 -12.95 11.24 16.67
CA LEU A 29 -13.40 10.08 17.45
C LEU A 29 -14.84 9.66 17.10
N LEU A 30 -15.73 10.63 16.89
CA LEU A 30 -17.14 10.36 16.66
C LEU A 30 -17.47 10.03 15.19
N LYS A 31 -16.84 10.72 14.23
CA LYS A 31 -17.20 10.67 12.82
C LYS A 31 -16.08 10.08 11.93
N GLY A 32 -14.94 9.75 12.52
CA GLY A 32 -13.79 9.19 11.80
C GLY A 32 -12.98 10.23 11.00
N PRO A 33 -11.80 9.84 10.48
CA PRO A 33 -10.86 10.75 9.84
C PRO A 33 -11.39 11.38 8.54
N CYS A 34 -12.24 10.68 7.80
CA CYS A 34 -12.81 11.17 6.54
C CYS A 34 -13.74 12.37 6.72
N ALA A 35 -14.24 12.60 7.92
CA ALA A 35 -15.10 13.74 8.24
C ALA A 35 -14.33 15.05 8.44
N LEU A 36 -12.99 15.00 8.57
CA LEU A 36 -12.15 16.16 8.84
C LEU A 36 -11.47 16.66 7.58
N GLY A 37 -11.42 18.00 7.45
CA GLY A 37 -10.57 18.64 6.45
C GLY A 37 -9.09 18.70 6.88
N ASN A 38 -8.19 18.98 5.94
CA ASN A 38 -6.75 19.04 6.19
C ASN A 38 -6.37 20.00 7.32
N ALA A 39 -7.04 21.14 7.43
CA ALA A 39 -6.82 22.10 8.50
C ALA A 39 -7.23 21.57 9.88
N GLU A 40 -8.33 20.83 9.97
CA GLU A 40 -8.77 20.21 11.20
C GLU A 40 -7.83 19.09 11.64
N LEU A 41 -7.35 18.26 10.72
CA LEU A 41 -6.33 17.23 11.00
C LEU A 41 -5.03 17.86 11.50
N LEU A 42 -4.53 18.91 10.86
CA LEU A 42 -3.35 19.64 11.32
C LEU A 42 -3.57 20.31 12.68
N ALA A 43 -4.78 20.83 12.93
CA ALA A 43 -5.13 21.45 14.21
C ALA A 43 -5.02 20.48 15.40
N ILE A 44 -5.23 19.18 15.18
CA ILE A 44 -5.02 18.15 16.22
C ILE A 44 -3.55 18.10 16.66
N PHE A 45 -2.59 18.18 15.72
CA PHE A 45 -1.15 18.24 16.03
C PHE A 45 -0.72 19.58 16.65
N ILE A 46 -1.35 20.69 16.23
CA ILE A 46 -1.12 22.01 16.79
C ILE A 46 -1.61 22.08 18.25
N GLY A 47 -2.72 21.41 18.53
CA GLY A 47 -3.30 21.26 19.86
C GLY A 47 -4.05 22.50 20.35
N SER A 48 -3.38 23.63 20.47
CA SER A 48 -3.98 24.89 20.90
C SER A 48 -3.57 26.06 19.98
N GLY A 49 -4.45 27.04 19.86
CA GLY A 49 -4.14 28.28 19.14
C GLY A 49 -3.19 29.20 19.90
N VAL A 50 -3.12 30.44 19.45
CA VAL A 50 -2.45 31.56 20.13
C VAL A 50 -3.51 32.59 20.55
N PRO A 51 -3.20 33.56 21.42
CA PRO A 51 -4.16 34.59 21.79
C PRO A 51 -4.83 35.22 20.55
N GLY A 52 -6.16 35.15 20.54
CA GLY A 52 -6.99 35.66 19.44
C GLY A 52 -7.13 34.74 18.21
N THR A 53 -6.49 33.54 18.19
CA THR A 53 -6.54 32.65 17.04
C THR A 53 -6.59 31.19 17.51
N ASN A 54 -7.57 30.41 17.04
CA ASN A 54 -7.70 29.00 17.41
C ASN A 54 -6.75 28.10 16.58
N ALA A 55 -6.62 26.82 16.95
CA ALA A 55 -5.70 25.89 16.31
C ALA A 55 -6.06 25.60 14.83
N VAL A 56 -7.35 25.64 14.47
CA VAL A 56 -7.80 25.43 13.08
C VAL A 56 -7.40 26.62 12.21
N SER A 57 -7.53 27.83 12.73
CA SER A 57 -7.07 29.05 12.02
C SER A 57 -5.55 29.07 11.82
N VAL A 58 -4.77 28.64 12.83
CA VAL A 58 -3.30 28.47 12.68
C VAL A 58 -2.97 27.43 11.64
N ALA A 59 -3.72 26.32 11.59
CA ALA A 59 -3.55 25.27 10.59
C ALA A 59 -3.87 25.76 9.17
N GLN A 60 -4.92 26.57 9.03
CA GLN A 60 -5.29 27.19 7.75
C GLN A 60 -4.21 28.17 7.26
N GLU A 61 -3.65 28.98 8.15
CA GLU A 61 -2.53 29.88 7.82
C GLU A 61 -1.30 29.07 7.36
N LEU A 62 -0.98 27.97 8.08
CA LEU A 62 0.10 27.07 7.71
C LEU A 62 -0.12 26.47 6.32
N LEU A 63 -1.31 25.96 6.02
CA LEU A 63 -1.67 25.42 4.70
C LEU A 63 -1.62 26.49 3.63
N SER A 64 -2.20 27.67 3.86
CA SER A 64 -2.20 28.77 2.92
C SER A 64 -0.79 29.21 2.57
N SER A 65 0.12 29.23 3.54
CA SER A 65 1.55 29.51 3.31
C SER A 65 2.21 28.51 2.35
N ALA A 66 1.64 27.31 2.19
CA ALA A 66 2.05 26.25 1.26
C ALA A 66 1.15 26.18 0.01
N GLY A 67 0.44 27.25 -0.34
CA GLY A 67 -0.46 27.28 -1.47
C GLY A 67 -1.68 26.38 -1.33
N GLY A 68 -2.09 26.05 -0.11
CA GLY A 68 -3.24 25.19 0.20
C GLY A 68 -3.01 23.69 -0.04
N ARG A 69 -1.79 23.26 -0.43
CA ARG A 69 -1.49 21.88 -0.81
C ARG A 69 -0.65 21.16 0.22
N LEU A 70 -1.09 19.97 0.65
CA LEU A 70 -0.33 19.12 1.57
C LEU A 70 1.00 18.68 0.96
N SER A 71 1.07 18.41 -0.34
CA SER A 71 2.29 18.02 -1.04
C SER A 71 3.40 19.06 -0.91
N GLU A 72 3.04 20.35 -0.97
CA GLU A 72 3.97 21.44 -0.77
C GLU A 72 4.37 21.60 0.71
N LEU A 73 3.43 21.32 1.62
CA LEU A 73 3.72 21.35 3.07
C LEU A 73 4.69 20.23 3.45
N CYS A 74 4.51 19.01 2.89
CA CYS A 74 5.39 17.86 3.10
C CYS A 74 6.86 18.11 2.72
N ARG A 75 7.11 18.98 1.73
CA ARG A 75 8.48 19.31 1.27
C ARG A 75 9.18 20.34 2.16
N ARG A 76 8.46 20.92 3.13
CA ARG A 76 9.02 21.99 3.97
C ARG A 76 9.77 21.42 5.16
N PRO A 77 11.01 21.86 5.41
CA PRO A 77 11.71 21.50 6.64
C PRO A 77 11.03 22.14 7.86
N ALA A 78 11.12 21.50 9.02
CA ALA A 78 10.50 21.97 10.28
C ALA A 78 10.82 23.45 10.59
N LYS A 79 12.05 23.91 10.31
CA LYS A 79 12.43 25.33 10.46
C LYS A 79 11.57 26.30 9.63
N LYS A 80 11.06 25.85 8.47
CA LYS A 80 10.19 26.68 7.63
C LYS A 80 8.75 26.69 8.15
N LEU A 81 8.28 25.60 8.77
CA LEU A 81 6.98 25.55 9.44
C LEU A 81 6.92 26.51 10.64
N MET A 82 8.00 26.66 11.37
CA MET A 82 8.14 27.58 12.50
C MET A 82 7.96 29.06 12.15
N LYS A 83 7.99 29.44 10.86
CA LYS A 83 7.72 30.82 10.44
C LYS A 83 6.24 31.20 10.58
N THR A 84 5.34 30.21 10.66
CA THR A 84 3.92 30.46 10.89
C THR A 84 3.68 30.80 12.36
N LYS A 85 3.00 31.90 12.62
CA LYS A 85 2.68 32.35 13.99
C LYS A 85 1.92 31.24 14.72
N GLY A 86 2.37 30.88 15.90
CA GLY A 86 1.77 29.81 16.71
C GLY A 86 2.36 28.41 16.47
N ILE A 87 3.30 28.25 15.54
CA ILE A 87 4.04 27.01 15.32
C ILE A 87 5.43 27.13 15.94
N GLY A 88 5.56 26.71 17.18
CA GLY A 88 6.85 26.55 17.85
C GLY A 88 7.55 25.24 17.48
N GLN A 89 8.76 25.04 17.98
CA GLN A 89 9.60 23.88 17.66
C GLN A 89 8.89 22.53 17.84
N ALA A 90 8.26 22.31 18.99
CA ALA A 90 7.56 21.03 19.27
C ALA A 90 6.45 20.73 18.26
N ARG A 91 5.63 21.74 17.91
CA ARG A 91 4.56 21.61 16.92
C ARG A 91 5.09 21.37 15.51
N ALA A 92 6.14 22.10 15.13
CA ALA A 92 6.80 21.93 13.84
C ALA A 92 7.37 20.51 13.67
N VAL A 93 8.01 19.97 14.71
CA VAL A 93 8.57 18.62 14.71
C VAL A 93 7.45 17.57 14.62
N ALA A 94 6.37 17.71 15.41
CA ALA A 94 5.24 16.78 15.37
C ALA A 94 4.57 16.74 13.99
N ILE A 95 4.32 17.91 13.39
CA ILE A 95 3.75 18.01 12.04
C ILE A 95 4.70 17.41 11.00
N ALA A 96 5.98 17.74 11.04
CA ALA A 96 6.97 17.20 10.11
C ALA A 96 7.07 15.67 10.22
N ALA A 97 7.05 15.12 11.43
CA ALA A 97 7.07 13.68 11.65
C ALA A 97 5.80 12.99 11.08
N ALA A 98 4.63 13.56 11.30
CA ALA A 98 3.37 13.04 10.77
C ALA A 98 3.35 13.04 9.22
N LEU A 99 3.81 14.13 8.60
CA LEU A 99 3.92 14.27 7.15
C LEU A 99 4.95 13.28 6.57
N GLU A 100 6.07 13.06 7.25
CA GLU A 100 7.09 12.09 6.83
C GLU A 100 6.57 10.64 6.93
N LEU A 101 5.81 10.30 7.98
CA LEU A 101 5.14 8.98 8.07
C LEU A 101 4.18 8.77 6.91
N GLY A 102 3.37 9.78 6.56
CA GLY A 102 2.50 9.72 5.39
C GLY A 102 3.28 9.53 4.08
N ARG A 103 4.41 10.21 3.91
CA ARG A 103 5.29 10.04 2.74
C ARG A 103 5.87 8.62 2.67
N ARG A 104 6.33 8.07 3.78
CA ARG A 104 6.84 6.69 3.84
C ARG A 104 5.76 5.68 3.53
N TYR A 105 4.56 5.85 4.08
CA TYR A 105 3.40 5.02 3.76
C TYR A 105 3.10 5.00 2.26
N LEU A 106 3.08 6.16 1.59
CA LEU A 106 2.90 6.24 0.14
C LEU A 106 4.04 5.57 -0.64
N ALA A 107 5.28 5.71 -0.18
CA ALA A 107 6.42 5.04 -0.80
C ALA A 107 6.35 3.51 -0.65
N GLU A 108 5.95 3.01 0.52
CA GLU A 108 5.70 1.58 0.73
C GLU A 108 4.54 1.08 -0.15
N ALA A 109 3.44 1.83 -0.22
CA ALA A 109 2.30 1.49 -1.07
C ALA A 109 2.69 1.46 -2.55
N ALA A 110 3.48 2.43 -3.03
CA ALA A 110 3.98 2.47 -4.39
C ALA A 110 4.94 1.30 -4.69
N SER A 111 5.79 0.92 -3.73
CA SER A 111 6.71 -0.21 -3.90
C SER A 111 5.98 -1.58 -3.90
N ARG A 112 4.77 -1.64 -3.34
CA ARG A 112 3.91 -2.84 -3.37
C ARG A 112 3.03 -2.93 -4.61
N GLN A 113 2.90 -1.86 -5.39
CA GLN A 113 1.98 -1.77 -6.52
C GLN A 113 2.68 -1.97 -7.88
N ALA A 114 3.47 -3.03 -8.03
CA ALA A 114 3.90 -3.45 -9.35
C ALA A 114 2.69 -4.00 -10.11
N THR A 115 2.39 -3.42 -11.27
CA THR A 115 1.37 -3.93 -12.18
C THR A 115 1.99 -5.03 -13.03
N VAL A 116 1.31 -6.16 -13.13
CA VAL A 116 1.74 -7.28 -13.96
C VAL A 116 1.01 -7.22 -15.31
N ASN A 117 1.74 -6.96 -16.37
CA ASN A 117 1.24 -6.97 -17.75
C ASN A 117 1.61 -8.26 -18.47
N GLY A 118 2.71 -8.89 -18.05
CA GLY A 118 3.22 -10.13 -18.61
C GLY A 118 4.12 -10.89 -17.64
N PRO A 119 4.63 -12.06 -18.04
CA PRO A 119 5.52 -12.87 -17.21
C PRO A 119 6.87 -12.18 -16.93
N GLU A 120 7.31 -11.27 -17.80
CA GLU A 120 8.53 -10.48 -17.61
C GLU A 120 8.47 -9.65 -16.33
N ASP A 121 7.36 -8.96 -16.08
CA ASP A 121 7.15 -8.15 -14.86
C ASP A 121 7.24 -9.03 -13.60
N VAL A 122 6.77 -10.28 -13.69
CA VAL A 122 6.86 -11.26 -12.60
C VAL A 122 8.31 -11.69 -12.37
N VAL A 123 9.05 -11.95 -13.44
CA VAL A 123 10.46 -12.33 -13.39
C VAL A 123 11.28 -11.19 -12.77
N ASP A 124 11.12 -9.98 -13.24
CA ASP A 124 11.85 -8.80 -12.72
C ASP A 124 11.62 -8.60 -11.22
N MET A 125 10.39 -8.86 -10.76
CA MET A 125 10.02 -8.74 -9.35
C MET A 125 10.59 -9.87 -8.49
N MET A 126 10.63 -11.10 -9.02
CA MET A 126 10.93 -12.29 -8.23
C MET A 126 12.35 -12.80 -8.39
N LEU A 127 13.00 -12.53 -9.52
CA LEU A 127 14.39 -12.94 -9.76
C LEU A 127 15.37 -12.49 -8.67
N PRO A 128 15.30 -11.24 -8.13
CA PRO A 128 16.19 -10.83 -7.04
C PRO A 128 16.02 -11.64 -5.74
N LEU A 129 14.85 -12.26 -5.54
CA LEU A 129 14.56 -13.08 -4.36
C LEU A 129 14.95 -14.55 -4.56
N LEU A 130 14.94 -15.04 -5.81
CA LEU A 130 15.09 -16.45 -6.15
C LEU A 130 16.45 -16.78 -6.76
N LYS A 131 17.17 -15.77 -7.26
CA LYS A 131 18.49 -15.97 -7.91
C LYS A 131 19.53 -16.50 -6.92
N GLY A 132 20.19 -17.59 -7.31
CA GLY A 132 21.29 -18.19 -6.54
C GLY A 132 20.86 -19.04 -5.36
N LEU A 133 19.57 -19.32 -5.19
CA LEU A 133 19.12 -20.31 -4.23
C LEU A 133 19.53 -21.71 -4.67
N ASP A 134 20.01 -22.52 -3.74
CA ASP A 134 20.39 -23.92 -3.93
C ASP A 134 19.22 -24.90 -3.70
N HIS A 135 18.04 -24.37 -3.39
CA HIS A 135 16.80 -25.09 -3.13
C HIS A 135 15.62 -24.42 -3.84
N GLU A 136 14.54 -25.16 -4.00
CA GLU A 136 13.29 -24.63 -4.57
C GLU A 136 12.51 -23.81 -3.51
N GLU A 137 12.03 -22.65 -3.93
CA GLU A 137 11.05 -21.86 -3.22
C GLU A 137 9.85 -21.61 -4.11
N CYS A 138 8.67 -21.79 -3.55
CA CYS A 138 7.42 -21.45 -4.23
C CYS A 138 6.76 -20.27 -3.56
N TRP A 139 6.30 -19.32 -4.36
CA TRP A 139 5.67 -18.07 -3.95
C TRP A 139 4.32 -17.88 -4.62
N ALA A 140 3.40 -17.20 -3.94
CA ALA A 140 2.16 -16.70 -4.51
C ALA A 140 2.18 -15.16 -4.54
N LEU A 141 1.77 -14.59 -5.67
CA LEU A 141 1.48 -13.17 -5.83
C LEU A 141 -0.04 -13.02 -5.94
N TYR A 142 -0.58 -12.06 -5.21
CA TYR A 142 -2.02 -11.77 -5.17
C TYR A 142 -2.29 -10.47 -5.92
N LEU A 143 -3.24 -10.48 -6.85
CA LEU A 143 -3.50 -9.34 -7.73
C LEU A 143 -4.94 -8.85 -7.58
N ASN A 144 -5.11 -7.54 -7.67
CA ASN A 144 -6.43 -6.92 -7.81
C ASN A 144 -6.93 -6.95 -9.26
N ARG A 145 -8.09 -6.34 -9.53
CA ARG A 145 -8.69 -6.26 -10.89
C ARG A 145 -7.84 -5.53 -11.92
N ALA A 146 -6.94 -4.66 -11.49
CA ALA A 146 -6.03 -3.91 -12.36
C ALA A 146 -4.67 -4.60 -12.53
N ASN A 147 -4.57 -5.89 -12.19
CA ASN A 147 -3.35 -6.70 -12.17
C ASN A 147 -2.22 -6.10 -11.32
N VAL A 148 -2.57 -5.28 -10.34
CA VAL A 148 -1.61 -4.74 -9.38
C VAL A 148 -1.39 -5.76 -8.28
N VAL A 149 -0.14 -6.05 -7.95
CA VAL A 149 0.24 -6.95 -6.85
C VAL A 149 -0.12 -6.29 -5.52
N THR A 150 -1.09 -6.86 -4.81
CA THR A 150 -1.52 -6.40 -3.47
C THR A 150 -0.77 -7.11 -2.35
N GLY A 151 -0.29 -8.32 -2.59
CA GLY A 151 0.47 -9.11 -1.64
C GLY A 151 1.35 -10.15 -2.31
N LYS A 152 2.38 -10.59 -1.59
CA LYS A 152 3.21 -11.74 -1.96
C LYS A 152 3.53 -12.57 -0.73
N GLU A 153 3.58 -13.89 -0.90
CA GLU A 153 3.78 -14.84 0.19
C GLU A 153 4.62 -16.02 -0.27
N LYS A 154 5.60 -16.40 0.55
CA LYS A 154 6.33 -17.64 0.36
C LYS A 154 5.51 -18.81 0.88
N LEU A 155 5.22 -19.78 0.02
CA LEU A 155 4.40 -20.94 0.32
C LEU A 155 5.24 -22.11 0.84
N THR A 156 6.35 -22.40 0.15
CA THR A 156 7.25 -23.52 0.49
C THR A 156 8.70 -23.11 0.31
N SER A 157 9.61 -23.83 0.99
CA SER A 157 11.05 -23.66 0.89
C SER A 157 11.74 -25.00 1.18
N GLY A 158 12.71 -25.38 0.33
CA GLY A 158 13.56 -26.55 0.58
C GLY A 158 12.98 -27.90 0.19
N THR A 159 11.84 -27.97 -0.48
CA THR A 159 11.27 -29.20 -1.04
C THR A 159 11.27 -29.13 -2.56
N ALA A 160 11.76 -30.19 -3.22
CA ALA A 160 11.77 -30.34 -4.67
C ALA A 160 10.39 -30.58 -5.28
N ASP A 161 9.31 -30.29 -4.55
CA ASP A 161 7.98 -30.74 -4.93
C ASP A 161 6.93 -29.64 -4.67
N CYS A 162 6.55 -28.90 -5.72
CA CYS A 162 5.42 -27.97 -5.70
C CYS A 162 4.08 -28.67 -5.34
N THR A 163 4.04 -30.00 -5.25
CA THR A 163 2.85 -30.74 -4.85
C THR A 163 2.43 -30.54 -3.39
N LEU A 164 3.31 -29.94 -2.58
CA LEU A 164 3.04 -29.64 -1.17
C LEU A 164 2.44 -28.24 -0.93
N ILE A 165 2.02 -27.54 -1.98
CA ILE A 165 1.34 -26.25 -1.85
C ILE A 165 0.01 -26.43 -1.12
N ASP A 166 -0.16 -25.78 0.02
CA ASP A 166 -1.45 -25.76 0.72
C ASP A 166 -2.39 -24.74 0.06
N ASN A 167 -3.28 -25.25 -0.82
CA ASN A 167 -4.29 -24.42 -1.47
C ASN A 167 -5.19 -23.66 -0.46
N LYS A 168 -5.36 -24.19 0.77
CA LYS A 168 -6.15 -23.49 1.81
C LYS A 168 -5.46 -22.21 2.27
N GLN A 169 -4.13 -22.24 2.37
CA GLN A 169 -3.32 -21.05 2.71
C GLN A 169 -3.53 -19.97 1.64
N ILE A 170 -3.40 -20.34 0.36
CA ILE A 170 -3.61 -19.42 -0.77
C ILE A 170 -5.04 -18.86 -0.75
N LEU A 171 -6.06 -19.71 -0.58
CA LEU A 171 -7.46 -19.27 -0.57
C LEU A 171 -7.77 -18.33 0.60
N ARG A 172 -7.21 -18.60 1.79
CA ARG A 172 -7.34 -17.68 2.93
C ARG A 172 -6.78 -16.31 2.57
N ARG A 173 -5.57 -16.28 2.02
CA ARG A 173 -4.92 -15.02 1.63
C ARG A 173 -5.66 -14.30 0.50
N VAL A 174 -6.21 -15.03 -0.45
CA VAL A 174 -7.10 -14.49 -1.51
C VAL A 174 -8.28 -13.72 -0.91
N LEU A 175 -8.91 -14.26 0.14
CA LEU A 175 -10.03 -13.59 0.82
C LEU A 175 -9.57 -12.37 1.61
N ASP A 176 -8.48 -12.48 2.35
CA ASP A 176 -7.91 -11.38 3.15
C ASP A 176 -7.49 -10.19 2.27
N GLU A 177 -6.83 -10.46 1.14
CA GLU A 177 -6.38 -9.44 0.18
C GLU A 177 -7.47 -9.02 -0.81
N GLN A 178 -8.65 -9.67 -0.78
CA GLN A 178 -9.71 -9.50 -1.80
C GLN A 178 -9.17 -9.64 -3.23
N ALA A 179 -8.20 -10.54 -3.41
CA ALA A 179 -7.51 -10.76 -4.68
C ALA A 179 -8.48 -11.26 -5.75
N LYS A 180 -8.25 -10.86 -7.00
CA LYS A 180 -9.01 -11.28 -8.18
C LYS A 180 -8.24 -12.24 -9.07
N ALA A 181 -6.92 -12.27 -8.89
CA ALA A 181 -6.07 -13.26 -9.54
C ALA A 181 -4.88 -13.62 -8.64
N VAL A 182 -4.29 -14.76 -8.92
CA VAL A 182 -3.09 -15.28 -8.26
C VAL A 182 -2.08 -15.65 -9.34
N ILE A 183 -0.80 -15.40 -9.08
CA ILE A 183 0.30 -15.95 -9.85
C ILE A 183 1.12 -16.85 -8.92
N LEU A 184 1.45 -18.07 -9.38
CA LEU A 184 2.47 -18.88 -8.75
C LEU A 184 3.83 -18.57 -9.36
N VAL A 185 4.87 -18.57 -8.53
CA VAL A 185 6.26 -18.43 -8.99
C VAL A 185 7.13 -19.39 -8.20
N HIS A 186 7.97 -20.16 -8.88
CA HIS A 186 9.00 -20.94 -8.21
C HIS A 186 10.31 -20.97 -9.04
N ASN A 187 11.41 -21.26 -8.37
CA ASN A 187 12.70 -21.42 -9.03
C ASN A 187 13.05 -22.89 -9.19
N HIS A 188 13.76 -23.20 -10.29
CA HIS A 188 14.43 -24.49 -10.50
C HIS A 188 15.95 -24.34 -10.35
N PRO A 189 16.56 -24.77 -9.22
CA PRO A 189 18.01 -24.74 -9.06
C PRO A 189 18.77 -25.61 -10.06
N SER A 190 18.07 -26.56 -10.69
CA SER A 190 18.63 -27.41 -11.76
C SER A 190 19.01 -26.65 -13.02
N GLY A 191 18.55 -25.38 -13.16
CA GLY A 191 18.77 -24.55 -14.34
C GLY A 191 17.82 -24.81 -15.51
N SER A 192 16.93 -25.82 -15.45
CA SER A 192 15.92 -26.07 -16.48
C SER A 192 14.61 -25.38 -16.12
N PRO A 193 14.05 -24.47 -16.96
CA PRO A 193 12.77 -23.82 -16.69
C PRO A 193 11.57 -24.69 -17.04
N LEU A 194 11.77 -25.87 -17.63
CA LEU A 194 10.67 -26.75 -18.04
C LEU A 194 9.89 -27.29 -16.84
N PRO A 195 8.55 -27.26 -16.88
CA PRO A 195 7.73 -27.78 -15.80
C PRO A 195 7.84 -29.31 -15.70
N GLY A 196 7.93 -29.79 -14.46
CA GLY A 196 7.80 -31.21 -14.14
C GLY A 196 6.33 -31.65 -14.03
N GLU A 197 6.10 -32.97 -13.87
CA GLU A 197 4.74 -33.49 -13.67
C GLU A 197 4.09 -32.95 -12.38
N SER A 198 4.88 -32.73 -11.33
CA SER A 198 4.45 -32.10 -10.09
C SER A 198 3.91 -30.70 -10.31
N ASP A 199 4.59 -29.88 -11.12
CA ASP A 199 4.20 -28.50 -11.41
C ASP A 199 2.89 -28.44 -12.20
N LEU A 200 2.76 -29.32 -13.20
CA LEU A 200 1.53 -29.46 -13.99
C LEU A 200 0.34 -29.83 -13.10
N LYS A 201 0.54 -30.77 -12.17
CA LYS A 201 -0.49 -31.23 -11.24
C LYS A 201 -0.87 -30.13 -10.25
N ALA A 202 0.12 -29.48 -9.62
CA ALA A 202 -0.11 -28.39 -8.66
C ALA A 202 -0.83 -27.20 -9.31
N THR A 203 -0.40 -26.80 -10.51
CA THR A 203 -1.05 -25.75 -11.31
C THR A 203 -2.51 -26.04 -11.56
N ARG A 204 -2.81 -27.25 -12.04
CA ARG A 204 -4.19 -27.68 -12.35
C ARG A 204 -5.07 -27.73 -11.10
N GLN A 205 -4.54 -28.26 -10.00
CA GLN A 205 -5.27 -28.34 -8.73
C GLN A 205 -5.58 -26.94 -8.16
N LEU A 206 -4.60 -26.04 -8.18
CA LEU A 206 -4.81 -24.66 -7.73
C LEU A 206 -5.83 -23.94 -8.63
N GLN A 207 -5.73 -24.08 -9.95
CA GLN A 207 -6.67 -23.47 -10.89
C GLN A 207 -8.12 -23.89 -10.61
N LEU A 208 -8.35 -25.17 -10.32
CA LEU A 208 -9.67 -25.68 -9.94
C LEU A 208 -10.15 -25.09 -8.61
N SER A 209 -9.27 -25.01 -7.62
CA SER A 209 -9.60 -24.45 -6.32
C SER A 209 -9.97 -22.97 -6.40
N LEU A 210 -9.21 -22.17 -7.14
CA LEU A 210 -9.44 -20.73 -7.30
C LEU A 210 -10.73 -20.42 -8.05
N ARG A 211 -11.09 -21.23 -9.06
CA ARG A 211 -12.34 -21.09 -9.83
C ARG A 211 -13.59 -21.12 -8.94
N THR A 212 -13.57 -21.88 -7.85
CA THR A 212 -14.70 -21.96 -6.91
C THR A 212 -14.98 -20.63 -6.22
N PHE A 213 -13.99 -19.74 -6.16
CA PHE A 213 -14.06 -18.43 -5.53
C PHE A 213 -14.10 -17.27 -6.55
N ASP A 214 -14.32 -17.57 -7.84
CA ASP A 214 -14.29 -16.58 -8.93
C ASP A 214 -12.95 -15.81 -8.98
N VAL A 215 -11.85 -16.52 -8.73
CA VAL A 215 -10.47 -16.02 -8.78
C VAL A 215 -9.70 -16.75 -9.88
N LYS A 216 -8.95 -16.00 -10.68
CA LYS A 216 -8.17 -16.55 -11.79
C LYS A 216 -6.77 -16.95 -11.30
N LEU A 217 -6.26 -18.13 -11.68
CA LEU A 217 -4.83 -18.35 -11.76
C LEU A 217 -4.35 -17.61 -13.01
N PHE A 218 -3.69 -16.47 -12.81
CA PHE A 218 -3.28 -15.58 -13.91
C PHE A 218 -2.12 -16.19 -14.68
N ASP A 219 -1.10 -16.70 -13.95
CA ASP A 219 0.01 -17.43 -14.51
C ASP A 219 0.64 -18.36 -13.46
N HIS A 220 1.51 -19.25 -13.91
CA HIS A 220 2.50 -19.95 -13.12
C HIS A 220 3.83 -19.79 -13.83
N VAL A 221 4.80 -19.15 -13.15
CA VAL A 221 6.11 -18.82 -13.74
C VAL A 221 7.20 -19.61 -13.04
N ILE A 222 7.97 -20.36 -13.83
CA ILE A 222 9.14 -21.10 -13.36
C ILE A 222 10.40 -20.33 -13.76
N ILE A 223 11.20 -19.92 -12.78
CA ILE A 223 12.43 -19.16 -13.00
C ILE A 223 13.63 -20.09 -12.85
N ALA A 224 14.49 -20.11 -13.86
CA ALA A 224 15.74 -20.86 -13.87
C ALA A 224 16.90 -19.92 -14.23
N ASP A 225 18.12 -20.45 -14.29
CA ASP A 225 19.30 -19.64 -14.60
C ASP A 225 19.25 -19.12 -16.06
N GLY A 226 19.03 -17.81 -16.20
CA GLY A 226 18.97 -17.12 -17.49
C GLY A 226 17.73 -17.39 -18.35
N ALA A 227 16.71 -18.08 -17.82
CA ALA A 227 15.47 -18.37 -18.54
C ALA A 227 14.28 -18.54 -17.58
N TYR A 228 13.08 -18.42 -18.11
CA TYR A 228 11.85 -18.73 -17.37
C TYR A 228 10.82 -19.40 -18.28
N TYR A 229 9.85 -20.09 -17.69
CA TYR A 229 8.68 -20.68 -18.35
C TYR A 229 7.42 -20.06 -17.81
N SER A 230 6.50 -19.65 -18.69
CA SER A 230 5.15 -19.19 -18.33
C SER A 230 4.13 -20.24 -18.77
N PHE A 231 3.27 -20.66 -17.86
CA PHE A 231 2.15 -21.55 -18.17
C PHE A 231 1.05 -20.87 -18.98
N GLN A 232 0.90 -19.56 -18.85
CA GLN A 232 -0.07 -18.78 -19.62
C GLN A 232 0.35 -18.70 -21.08
N ASP A 233 1.64 -18.50 -21.34
CA ASP A 233 2.20 -18.35 -22.69
C ASP A 233 2.64 -19.69 -23.30
N GLU A 234 2.74 -20.75 -22.47
CA GLU A 234 3.22 -22.10 -22.85
C GLU A 234 4.59 -22.07 -23.54
N ARG A 235 5.48 -21.15 -23.14
CA ARG A 235 6.79 -20.95 -23.77
C ARG A 235 7.90 -20.70 -22.79
N ILE A 236 9.12 -21.00 -23.23
CA ILE A 236 10.37 -20.61 -22.56
C ILE A 236 10.81 -19.25 -23.12
N CYS A 237 11.13 -18.33 -22.22
CA CYS A 237 11.72 -17.04 -22.55
C CYS A 237 13.07 -16.90 -21.86
N LYS A 238 13.97 -16.06 -22.42
CA LYS A 238 15.22 -15.71 -21.76
C LYS A 238 14.97 -14.58 -20.77
N SER A 239 15.51 -14.67 -19.56
CA SER A 239 15.61 -13.54 -18.63
C SER A 239 16.89 -12.77 -18.95
N GLU A 240 16.78 -11.44 -19.15
CA GLU A 240 17.95 -10.57 -19.35
C GLU A 240 18.77 -10.37 -18.06
#